data_e663256071d979d43ffd228e0376c4a2
#
_entry.id   e663256071d979d43ffd228e0376c4a2
#
_cell.length_a   1.000
_cell.length_b   1.000
_cell.length_c   1.000
_cell.angle_alpha   90.00
_cell.angle_beta   90.00
_cell.angle_gamma   90.00
#
_symmetry.space_group_name_H-M   'P 1'
#
loop_
_entity.id
_entity.type
_entity.pdbx_description
1 polymer ?
#
loop_
_entity_poly.entity_id
_entity_poly.type
_entity_poly.pdbx_seq_one_letter_code
_entity_poly.pdbx_strand_id
1 'polypeptide(L)'
;MVYYRNVKRTGERNPNMSHAINYAVYERNVSRKAVLAEIQEEVMHEDWQEGGWYPDSQLKWHEDHVFETREDAERFLERYEGEYDDHAVLFRNTDRITLKKSAEETKLEERLNRLKAELSAIEGGAAISNRKSAFIGCPSCGSKLERVGLYRKFGNVCPICSTDLRSKTDRNRIAAKKKGIRETEKRFEQKRYEMKVKASRSAPICWLVKYEYHV
;
A
#
# COMPACT_ATOMS: atom_id res chain seq x y z
N MET A 1 29.09 -14.33 -2.33
CA MET A 1 28.19 -13.50 -3.14
C MET A 1 26.78 -13.72 -2.62
N VAL A 2 26.17 -12.75 -1.95
CA VAL A 2 24.85 -12.96 -1.32
C VAL A 2 23.85 -12.21 -2.20
N TYR A 3 23.15 -12.94 -3.03
CA TYR A 3 22.04 -12.41 -3.83
C TYR A 3 20.83 -12.28 -2.92
N TYR A 4 20.31 -11.06 -2.72
CA TYR A 4 19.08 -10.84 -1.99
C TYR A 4 17.92 -10.86 -2.97
N ARG A 5 17.28 -12.00 -3.10
CA ARG A 5 15.98 -12.12 -3.73
C ARG A 5 14.89 -11.59 -2.79
N ASN A 6 14.37 -10.40 -3.04
CA ASN A 6 13.07 -9.98 -2.56
C ASN A 6 12.11 -9.95 -3.75
N VAL A 7 11.69 -11.13 -4.18
CA VAL A 7 10.63 -11.25 -5.18
C VAL A 7 9.31 -10.95 -4.49
N LYS A 8 8.80 -9.73 -4.64
CA LYS A 8 7.39 -9.46 -4.36
C LYS A 8 6.60 -9.89 -5.59
N ARG A 9 5.92 -11.03 -5.51
CA ARG A 9 4.87 -11.39 -6.45
C ARG A 9 3.69 -10.44 -6.24
N THR A 10 3.62 -9.36 -7.00
CA THR A 10 2.48 -8.44 -7.04
C THR A 10 1.57 -8.76 -8.22
N GLY A 11 1.32 -10.02 -8.49
CA GLY A 11 0.40 -10.43 -9.52
C GLY A 11 -1.01 -10.57 -8.96
N GLU A 12 -1.87 -9.57 -9.07
CA GLU A 12 -3.30 -9.84 -9.16
C GLU A 12 -3.53 -10.63 -10.46
N ARG A 13 -3.90 -11.91 -10.33
CA ARG A 13 -4.22 -12.76 -11.47
C ARG A 13 -5.44 -12.18 -12.19
N ASN A 14 -5.21 -11.51 -13.30
CA ASN A 14 -6.26 -11.25 -14.26
C ASN A 14 -6.50 -12.59 -15.02
N PRO A 15 -7.66 -13.24 -14.90
CA PRO A 15 -7.89 -14.58 -15.46
C PRO A 15 -7.79 -14.67 -16.98
N ASN A 16 -7.58 -13.55 -17.66
CA ASN A 16 -7.48 -13.46 -19.12
C ASN A 16 -6.10 -13.00 -19.63
N MET A 17 -5.08 -12.88 -18.78
CA MET A 17 -3.73 -12.50 -19.20
C MET A 17 -2.72 -13.54 -18.75
N SER A 18 -2.01 -14.10 -19.72
CA SER A 18 -0.93 -15.06 -19.54
C SER A 18 0.42 -14.43 -19.16
N HIS A 19 0.43 -13.18 -18.69
CA HIS A 19 1.65 -12.45 -18.33
C HIS A 19 1.66 -12.08 -16.86
N ALA A 20 2.78 -12.30 -16.19
CA ALA A 20 3.03 -11.84 -14.83
C ALA A 20 4.24 -10.90 -14.79
N ILE A 21 4.13 -9.83 -14.00
CA ILE A 21 5.19 -8.84 -13.82
C ILE A 21 5.93 -9.16 -12.52
N ASN A 22 7.26 -9.27 -12.63
CA ASN A 22 8.14 -9.46 -11.50
C ASN A 22 9.16 -8.33 -11.34
N TYR A 23 9.64 -8.15 -10.11
CA TYR A 23 10.71 -7.22 -9.79
C TYR A 23 11.86 -7.96 -9.11
N ALA A 24 13.08 -7.78 -9.64
CA ALA A 24 14.30 -8.31 -9.04
C ALA A 24 15.27 -7.16 -8.67
N VAL A 25 16.07 -7.37 -7.64
CA VAL A 25 17.05 -6.39 -7.15
C VAL A 25 18.46 -6.95 -7.24
N TYR A 26 19.33 -6.24 -7.94
CA TYR A 26 20.74 -6.59 -8.11
C TYR A 26 21.65 -5.46 -7.64
N GLU A 27 22.80 -5.80 -7.07
CA GLU A 27 23.81 -4.81 -6.75
C GLU A 27 24.37 -4.15 -8.03
N ARG A 28 24.68 -2.85 -7.99
CA ARG A 28 25.16 -2.09 -9.16
C ARG A 28 26.42 -2.66 -9.79
N ASN A 29 27.25 -3.34 -8.99
CA ASN A 29 28.52 -3.96 -9.44
C ASN A 29 28.31 -5.29 -10.16
N VAL A 30 27.11 -5.85 -10.16
CA VAL A 30 26.77 -7.04 -10.97
C VAL A 30 26.77 -6.62 -12.44
N SER A 31 27.43 -7.40 -13.29
CA SER A 31 27.48 -7.09 -14.71
C SER A 31 26.09 -7.25 -15.35
N ARG A 32 25.74 -6.41 -16.31
CA ARG A 32 24.48 -6.50 -17.06
C ARG A 32 24.28 -7.91 -17.65
N LYS A 33 25.36 -8.53 -18.14
CA LYS A 33 25.32 -9.90 -18.69
C LYS A 33 24.92 -10.93 -17.63
N ALA A 34 25.36 -10.78 -16.38
CA ALA A 34 24.99 -11.67 -15.29
C ALA A 34 23.54 -11.47 -14.87
N VAL A 35 23.06 -10.21 -14.84
CA VAL A 35 21.65 -9.91 -14.57
C VAL A 35 20.74 -10.53 -15.62
N LEU A 36 21.07 -10.36 -16.89
CA LEU A 36 20.32 -10.97 -18.01
C LEU A 36 20.30 -12.49 -17.90
N ALA A 37 21.43 -13.13 -17.64
CA ALA A 37 21.50 -14.59 -17.53
C ALA A 37 20.62 -15.13 -16.37
N GLU A 38 20.58 -14.43 -15.25
CA GLU A 38 19.78 -14.84 -14.09
C GLU A 38 18.28 -14.68 -14.35
N ILE A 39 17.86 -13.56 -15.02
CA ILE A 39 16.48 -13.38 -15.42
C ILE A 39 16.06 -14.46 -16.43
N GLN A 40 16.91 -14.74 -17.42
CA GLN A 40 16.69 -15.81 -18.41
C GLN A 40 16.50 -17.16 -17.75
N GLU A 41 17.36 -17.51 -16.79
CA GLU A 41 17.26 -18.77 -16.05
C GLU A 41 15.95 -18.87 -15.27
N GLU A 42 15.51 -17.78 -14.64
CA GLU A 42 14.26 -17.74 -13.86
C GLU A 42 13.04 -17.89 -14.76
N VAL A 43 13.00 -17.17 -15.89
CA VAL A 43 11.91 -17.28 -16.88
C VAL A 43 11.85 -18.69 -17.47
N MET A 44 13.00 -19.29 -17.82
CA MET A 44 13.07 -20.66 -18.37
C MET A 44 12.59 -21.73 -17.37
N HIS A 45 12.81 -21.54 -16.07
CA HIS A 45 12.36 -22.49 -15.04
C HIS A 45 10.84 -22.50 -14.84
N GLU A 46 10.17 -21.38 -15.06
CA GLU A 46 8.72 -21.27 -14.90
C GLU A 46 7.96 -21.62 -16.20
N ASP A 47 8.60 -21.49 -17.36
CA ASP A 47 7.97 -21.61 -18.69
C ASP A 47 8.51 -22.76 -19.55
N TRP A 48 8.99 -23.78 -18.93
CA TRP A 48 9.61 -24.93 -19.61
C TRP A 48 8.68 -25.63 -20.63
N GLN A 49 7.35 -25.44 -20.57
CA GLN A 49 6.40 -26.12 -21.46
C GLN A 49 6.14 -25.37 -22.80
N GLU A 50 6.37 -24.08 -22.90
CA GLU A 50 6.07 -23.28 -24.10
C GLU A 50 7.28 -22.67 -24.81
N GLY A 51 8.48 -23.06 -24.47
CA GLY A 51 9.65 -22.81 -25.33
C GLY A 51 10.32 -21.46 -25.16
N GLY A 52 10.33 -20.95 -23.96
CA GLY A 52 11.44 -20.11 -23.59
C GLY A 52 11.35 -18.65 -23.93
N TRP A 53 12.16 -17.96 -23.19
CA TRP A 53 12.46 -16.55 -23.35
C TRP A 53 12.78 -16.20 -24.81
N TYR A 54 12.02 -15.27 -25.38
CA TYR A 54 12.27 -14.80 -26.74
C TYR A 54 13.48 -13.86 -26.74
N PRO A 55 14.49 -14.06 -27.61
CA PRO A 55 15.69 -13.24 -27.67
C PRO A 55 15.45 -11.77 -28.04
N ASP A 56 14.24 -11.39 -28.40
CA ASP A 56 13.87 -10.03 -28.80
C ASP A 56 13.47 -9.13 -27.63
N SER A 57 13.23 -9.64 -26.41
CA SER A 57 13.03 -8.77 -25.25
C SER A 57 14.39 -8.21 -24.81
N GLN A 58 14.65 -6.98 -25.17
CA GLN A 58 15.88 -6.28 -24.78
C GLN A 58 15.65 -5.57 -23.46
N LEU A 59 16.42 -5.95 -22.44
CA LEU A 59 16.43 -5.22 -21.19
C LEU A 59 16.92 -3.77 -21.42
N LYS A 60 16.03 -2.81 -21.23
CA LYS A 60 16.31 -1.37 -21.35
C LYS A 60 16.88 -0.85 -20.05
N TRP A 61 18.09 -0.34 -20.07
CA TRP A 61 18.83 0.17 -18.92
C TRP A 61 18.68 1.68 -18.81
N HIS A 62 18.05 2.14 -17.70
CA HIS A 62 17.86 3.55 -17.39
C HIS A 62 18.87 3.98 -16.33
N GLU A 63 20.05 4.39 -16.74
CA GLU A 63 21.16 4.78 -15.84
C GLU A 63 21.20 6.27 -15.52
N ASP A 64 20.44 7.08 -16.26
CA ASP A 64 20.54 8.55 -16.19
C ASP A 64 20.05 9.11 -14.85
N HIS A 65 19.31 8.30 -14.10
CA HIS A 65 18.75 8.70 -12.83
C HIS A 65 18.89 7.61 -11.77
N VAL A 66 19.28 8.02 -10.55
CA VAL A 66 19.27 7.15 -9.37
C VAL A 66 18.13 7.56 -8.46
N PHE A 67 17.11 6.72 -8.36
CA PHE A 67 15.95 6.98 -7.48
C PHE A 67 16.37 6.89 -6.01
N GLU A 68 15.82 7.79 -5.20
CA GLU A 68 16.12 7.85 -3.76
C GLU A 68 15.47 6.73 -2.95
N THR A 69 14.38 6.17 -3.47
CA THR A 69 13.67 5.06 -2.84
C THR A 69 13.29 3.99 -3.86
N ARG A 70 13.02 2.79 -3.39
CA ARG A 70 12.51 1.70 -4.21
C ARG A 70 11.12 2.02 -4.75
N GLU A 71 10.27 2.62 -3.94
CA GLU A 71 8.90 2.98 -4.30
C GLU A 71 8.85 4.01 -5.44
N ASP A 72 9.82 4.92 -5.51
CA ASP A 72 9.95 5.88 -6.62
C ASP A 72 10.40 5.19 -7.92
N ALA A 73 11.32 4.23 -7.80
CA ALA A 73 11.80 3.42 -8.91
C ALA A 73 10.68 2.51 -9.46
N GLU A 74 9.90 1.85 -8.60
CA GLU A 74 8.75 1.04 -8.99
C GLU A 74 7.70 1.89 -9.71
N ARG A 75 7.33 3.06 -9.20
CA ARG A 75 6.40 4.00 -9.87
C ARG A 75 6.90 4.49 -11.23
N PHE A 76 8.20 4.62 -11.39
CA PHE A 76 8.77 4.93 -12.70
C PHE A 76 8.59 3.77 -13.66
N LEU A 77 8.84 2.54 -13.20
CA LEU A 77 8.72 1.33 -14.00
C LEU A 77 7.27 0.96 -14.33
N GLU A 78 6.30 1.33 -13.50
CA GLU A 78 4.86 1.13 -13.74
C GLU A 78 4.39 1.76 -15.05
N ARG A 79 5.00 2.88 -15.50
CA ARG A 79 4.64 3.52 -16.78
C ARG A 79 4.91 2.66 -18.01
N TYR A 80 5.73 1.63 -17.87
CA TYR A 80 6.06 0.66 -18.91
C TYR A 80 5.23 -0.62 -18.78
N GLU A 81 4.10 -0.56 -18.09
CA GLU A 81 3.18 -1.68 -17.95
C GLU A 81 2.56 -2.04 -19.30
N GLY A 82 2.58 -3.34 -19.66
CA GLY A 82 2.09 -3.83 -20.96
C GLY A 82 3.05 -3.60 -22.14
N GLU A 83 4.26 -3.08 -21.91
CA GLU A 83 5.32 -3.08 -22.91
C GLU A 83 6.07 -4.43 -22.89
N TYR A 84 6.43 -4.94 -24.08
CA TYR A 84 7.13 -6.22 -24.24
C TYR A 84 8.59 -6.19 -23.81
N ASP A 85 9.12 -5.01 -23.48
CA ASP A 85 10.53 -4.85 -23.10
C ASP A 85 10.67 -4.85 -21.57
N ASP A 86 11.69 -5.53 -21.10
CA ASP A 86 12.11 -5.46 -19.69
C ASP A 86 12.84 -4.15 -19.42
N HIS A 87 12.71 -3.64 -18.20
CA HIS A 87 13.28 -2.35 -17.83
C HIS A 87 14.08 -2.45 -16.52
N ALA A 88 15.24 -1.81 -16.48
CA ALA A 88 16.10 -1.71 -15.31
C ALA A 88 16.42 -0.25 -14.96
N VAL A 89 16.28 0.09 -13.69
CA VAL A 89 16.59 1.43 -13.16
C VAL A 89 17.52 1.33 -11.94
N LEU A 90 18.23 2.41 -11.67
CA LEU A 90 19.07 2.53 -10.46
C LEU A 90 18.26 3.12 -9.31
N PHE A 91 18.39 2.54 -8.13
CA PHE A 91 17.79 3.10 -6.91
C PHE A 91 18.71 2.90 -5.70
N ARG A 92 18.48 3.68 -4.65
CA ARG A 92 19.15 3.54 -3.36
C ARG A 92 18.40 2.54 -2.51
N ASN A 93 19.04 1.38 -2.24
CA ASN A 93 18.41 0.31 -1.47
C ASN A 93 18.45 0.59 0.03
N THR A 94 17.37 1.17 0.53
CA THR A 94 17.19 1.50 1.95
C THR A 94 16.66 0.35 2.80
N ASP A 95 16.33 -0.79 2.20
CA ASP A 95 15.76 -1.93 2.93
C ASP A 95 16.73 -2.52 3.98
N ARG A 96 18.03 -2.29 3.77
CA ARG A 96 19.09 -2.70 4.71
C ARG A 96 19.38 -1.66 5.81
N ILE A 97 18.74 -0.49 5.77
CA ILE A 97 18.99 0.57 6.74
C ILE A 97 17.93 0.52 7.83
N THR A 98 18.34 0.24 9.06
CA THR A 98 17.44 0.33 10.21
C THR A 98 17.17 1.81 10.53
N LEU A 99 16.01 2.30 10.11
CA LEU A 99 15.57 3.65 10.45
C LEU A 99 15.16 3.69 11.93
N LYS A 100 15.89 4.47 12.73
CA LYS A 100 15.46 4.78 14.09
C LYS A 100 14.29 5.76 14.02
N LYS A 101 13.19 5.47 14.72
CA LYS A 101 12.06 6.40 14.83
C LYS A 101 12.55 7.73 15.40
N SER A 102 12.17 8.83 14.78
CA SER A 102 12.43 10.17 15.31
C SER A 102 11.45 10.50 16.45
N ALA A 103 11.81 11.43 17.31
CA ALA A 103 10.90 11.92 18.35
C ALA A 103 9.60 12.52 17.78
N GLU A 104 9.67 13.07 16.56
CA GLU A 104 8.48 13.61 15.87
C GLU A 104 7.58 12.49 15.37
N GLU A 105 8.13 11.41 14.79
CA GLU A 105 7.36 10.23 14.39
C GLU A 105 6.65 9.60 15.58
N THR A 106 7.34 9.44 16.71
CA THR A 106 6.73 8.91 17.94
C THR A 106 5.55 9.77 18.38
N LYS A 107 5.69 11.11 18.39
CA LYS A 107 4.59 12.03 18.74
C LYS A 107 3.41 11.93 17.77
N LEU A 108 3.68 11.78 16.46
CA LEU A 108 2.62 11.63 15.46
C LEU A 108 1.90 10.29 15.62
N GLU A 109 2.63 9.21 15.89
CA GLU A 109 2.07 7.87 16.14
C GLU A 109 1.18 7.87 17.41
N GLU A 110 1.64 8.47 18.49
CA GLU A 110 0.85 8.61 19.73
C GLU A 110 -0.42 9.43 19.49
N ARG A 111 -0.30 10.53 18.72
CA ARG A 111 -1.47 11.35 18.34
C ARG A 111 -2.45 10.56 17.49
N LEU A 112 -1.96 9.76 16.52
CA LEU A 112 -2.77 8.92 15.66
C LEU A 112 -3.53 7.88 16.47
N ASN A 113 -2.84 7.17 17.38
CA ASN A 113 -3.43 6.19 18.26
C ASN A 113 -4.51 6.79 19.16
N ARG A 114 -4.26 7.99 19.72
CA ARG A 114 -5.25 8.73 20.50
C ARG A 114 -6.48 9.08 19.68
N LEU A 115 -6.31 9.63 18.47
CA LEU A 115 -7.43 9.99 17.58
C LEU A 115 -8.25 8.75 17.17
N LYS A 116 -7.60 7.62 16.91
CA LYS A 116 -8.27 6.34 16.58
C LYS A 116 -9.05 5.80 17.78
N ALA A 117 -8.48 5.87 18.99
CA ALA A 117 -9.17 5.48 20.22
C ALA A 117 -10.38 6.38 20.51
N GLU A 118 -10.24 7.71 20.34
CA GLU A 118 -11.35 8.64 20.51
C GLU A 118 -12.46 8.43 19.45
N LEU A 119 -12.09 8.11 18.20
CA LEU A 119 -13.06 7.77 17.16
C LEU A 119 -13.81 6.49 17.51
N SER A 120 -13.11 5.44 17.91
CA SER A 120 -13.69 4.17 18.34
C SER A 120 -14.64 4.35 19.52
N ALA A 121 -14.29 5.19 20.51
CA ALA A 121 -15.14 5.51 21.64
C ALA A 121 -16.44 6.23 21.20
N ILE A 122 -16.36 7.14 20.23
CA ILE A 122 -17.56 7.83 19.70
C ILE A 122 -18.40 6.88 18.85
N GLU A 123 -17.79 6.05 18.02
CA GLU A 123 -18.50 5.08 17.18
C GLU A 123 -19.11 3.93 18.01
N GLY A 124 -18.39 3.45 19.04
CA GLY A 124 -18.83 2.39 19.94
C GLY A 124 -19.80 2.88 21.03
N GLY A 125 -19.60 4.11 21.53
CA GLY A 125 -20.48 4.77 22.52
C GLY A 125 -21.75 5.35 21.90
N ALA A 126 -22.35 4.61 20.99
CA ALA A 126 -23.44 5.02 20.12
C ALA A 126 -24.40 6.02 20.81
N ALA A 127 -24.57 7.15 20.19
CA ALA A 127 -25.57 8.17 20.55
C ALA A 127 -26.98 7.58 20.70
N ILE A 128 -27.23 6.42 20.08
CA ILE A 128 -28.45 5.63 20.19
C ILE A 128 -28.56 4.92 21.53
N SER A 129 -27.47 4.39 22.10
CA SER A 129 -27.49 3.67 23.39
C SER A 129 -27.84 4.59 24.56
N ASN A 130 -27.53 5.87 24.46
CA ASN A 130 -27.78 6.87 25.50
C ASN A 130 -29.17 7.51 25.43
N ARG A 131 -29.97 7.20 24.42
CA ARG A 131 -31.36 7.71 24.37
C ARG A 131 -32.23 6.99 25.39
N LYS A 132 -33.05 7.77 26.12
CA LYS A 132 -33.96 7.23 27.16
C LYS A 132 -35.12 6.42 26.55
N SER A 133 -35.53 6.70 25.30
CA SER A 133 -36.62 6.01 24.62
C SER A 133 -36.26 4.56 24.25
N ALA A 134 -37.14 3.63 24.49
CA ALA A 134 -37.00 2.23 24.05
C ALA A 134 -37.03 2.08 22.52
N PHE A 135 -37.66 3.04 21.83
CA PHE A 135 -37.80 3.04 20.37
C PHE A 135 -37.21 4.29 19.75
N ILE A 136 -36.74 4.14 18.52
CA ILE A 136 -36.16 5.20 17.69
C ILE A 136 -36.92 5.23 16.37
N GLY A 137 -37.48 6.38 16.00
CA GLY A 137 -38.02 6.60 14.67
C GLY A 137 -36.92 6.91 13.66
N CYS A 138 -36.93 6.24 12.54
CA CYS A 138 -36.03 6.58 11.44
C CYS A 138 -36.52 7.86 10.75
N PRO A 139 -35.68 8.89 10.61
CA PRO A 139 -36.10 10.16 10.00
C PRO A 139 -36.35 10.05 8.49
N SER A 140 -35.84 9.02 7.84
CA SER A 140 -35.95 8.83 6.40
C SER A 140 -37.13 7.98 6.00
N CYS A 141 -37.33 6.79 6.62
CA CYS A 141 -38.41 5.87 6.25
C CYS A 141 -39.54 5.80 7.29
N GLY A 142 -39.48 6.55 8.38
CA GLY A 142 -40.51 6.59 9.43
C GLY A 142 -40.58 5.34 10.31
N SER A 143 -39.80 4.32 10.04
CA SER A 143 -39.88 3.04 10.77
C SER A 143 -39.54 3.20 12.23
N LYS A 144 -40.35 2.56 13.11
CA LYS A 144 -40.10 2.51 14.55
C LYS A 144 -39.24 1.31 14.88
N LEU A 145 -38.02 1.58 15.37
CA LEU A 145 -36.96 0.59 15.60
C LEU A 145 -36.73 0.42 17.10
N GLU A 146 -36.61 -0.82 17.55
CA GLU A 146 -36.21 -1.10 18.92
C GLU A 146 -34.73 -0.78 19.15
N ARG A 147 -34.43 0.10 20.11
CA ARG A 147 -33.11 0.63 20.37
C ARG A 147 -32.07 -0.44 20.69
N VAL A 148 -32.39 -1.37 21.58
CA VAL A 148 -31.43 -2.39 22.05
C VAL A 148 -31.09 -3.38 20.94
N GLY A 149 -32.10 -3.86 20.22
CA GLY A 149 -31.91 -4.78 19.12
C GLY A 149 -31.19 -4.13 17.94
N LEU A 150 -31.53 -2.85 17.66
CA LEU A 150 -30.85 -2.05 16.63
C LEU A 150 -29.34 -1.92 16.91
N TYR A 151 -28.98 -1.48 18.11
CA TYR A 151 -27.59 -1.27 18.47
C TYR A 151 -26.74 -2.53 18.39
N ARG A 152 -27.25 -3.66 18.87
CA ARG A 152 -26.51 -4.93 18.89
C ARG A 152 -26.29 -5.53 17.51
N LYS A 153 -27.27 -5.40 16.61
CA LYS A 153 -27.25 -6.05 15.30
C LYS A 153 -26.80 -5.15 14.15
N PHE A 154 -27.17 -3.88 14.18
CA PHE A 154 -27.04 -2.95 13.05
C PHE A 154 -26.21 -1.70 13.38
N GLY A 155 -25.69 -1.60 14.60
CA GLY A 155 -24.95 -0.41 15.05
C GLY A 155 -25.86 0.82 15.09
N ASN A 156 -25.51 1.85 14.31
CA ASN A 156 -26.23 3.12 14.27
C ASN A 156 -26.99 3.35 12.94
N VAL A 157 -27.26 2.30 12.18
CA VAL A 157 -27.85 2.38 10.83
C VAL A 157 -29.23 1.76 10.84
N CYS A 158 -30.18 2.40 10.15
CA CYS A 158 -31.50 1.84 9.97
C CYS A 158 -31.40 0.57 9.09
N PRO A 159 -31.92 -0.59 9.56
CA PRO A 159 -31.86 -1.84 8.80
C PRO A 159 -32.74 -1.84 7.55
N ILE A 160 -33.66 -0.88 7.43
CA ILE A 160 -34.65 -0.83 6.33
C ILE A 160 -34.15 0.06 5.19
N CYS A 161 -33.63 1.25 5.52
CA CYS A 161 -33.20 2.25 4.50
C CYS A 161 -31.74 2.66 4.59
N SER A 162 -30.95 2.01 5.44
CA SER A 162 -29.51 2.27 5.64
C SER A 162 -29.16 3.71 6.11
N THR A 163 -30.15 4.47 6.56
CA THR A 163 -29.93 5.84 7.06
C THR A 163 -29.18 5.82 8.39
N ASP A 164 -28.18 6.68 8.53
CA ASP A 164 -27.44 6.88 9.79
C ASP A 164 -28.34 7.59 10.83
N LEU A 165 -28.61 6.89 11.92
CA LEU A 165 -29.49 7.31 13.00
C LEU A 165 -28.80 8.17 14.08
N ARG A 166 -27.50 8.42 13.95
CA ARG A 166 -26.74 9.27 14.88
C ARG A 166 -27.19 10.73 14.76
N SER A 167 -27.00 11.49 15.84
CA SER A 167 -27.27 12.92 15.82
C SER A 167 -26.38 13.65 14.81
N LYS A 168 -26.82 14.82 14.32
CA LYS A 168 -25.99 15.67 13.45
C LYS A 168 -24.66 16.03 14.14
N THR A 169 -24.70 16.28 15.44
CA THR A 169 -23.51 16.60 16.24
C THR A 169 -22.53 15.44 16.26
N ASP A 170 -22.98 14.21 16.47
CA ASP A 170 -22.10 13.04 16.51
C ASP A 170 -21.53 12.74 15.12
N ARG A 171 -22.31 12.87 14.07
CA ARG A 171 -21.82 12.74 12.69
C ARG A 171 -20.74 13.77 12.37
N ASN A 172 -20.91 15.03 12.77
CA ASN A 172 -19.92 16.05 12.59
C ASN A 172 -18.64 15.77 13.40
N ARG A 173 -18.75 15.29 14.64
CA ARG A 173 -17.60 14.90 15.48
C ARG A 173 -16.83 13.73 14.85
N ILE A 174 -17.53 12.72 14.35
CA ILE A 174 -16.92 11.59 13.64
C ILE A 174 -16.20 12.07 12.38
N ALA A 175 -16.84 12.91 11.58
CA ALA A 175 -16.25 13.47 10.36
C ALA A 175 -14.98 14.28 10.67
N ALA A 176 -15.01 15.10 11.72
CA ALA A 176 -13.85 15.89 12.16
C ALA A 176 -12.69 14.97 12.64
N LYS A 177 -12.99 13.89 13.39
CA LYS A 177 -11.97 12.93 13.82
C LYS A 177 -11.39 12.16 12.66
N LYS A 178 -12.21 11.68 11.71
CA LYS A 178 -11.74 11.01 10.49
C LYS A 178 -10.84 11.91 9.64
N LYS A 179 -11.20 13.20 9.53
CA LYS A 179 -10.35 14.18 8.86
C LYS A 179 -9.01 14.35 9.59
N GLY A 180 -9.02 14.51 10.91
CA GLY A 180 -7.80 14.62 11.72
C GLY A 180 -6.90 13.40 11.62
N ILE A 181 -7.47 12.18 11.56
CA ILE A 181 -6.73 10.95 11.34
C ILE A 181 -6.03 10.99 9.99
N ARG A 182 -6.74 11.24 8.89
CA ARG A 182 -6.16 11.30 7.54
C ARG A 182 -5.03 12.32 7.42
N GLU A 183 -5.23 13.53 8.01
CA GLU A 183 -4.19 14.55 8.01
C GLU A 183 -2.95 14.13 8.81
N THR A 184 -3.15 13.44 9.94
CA THR A 184 -2.05 12.96 10.77
C THR A 184 -1.33 11.79 10.10
N GLU A 185 -2.05 10.87 9.47
CA GLU A 185 -1.48 9.77 8.67
C GLU A 185 -0.63 10.31 7.52
N LYS A 186 -1.16 11.26 6.76
CA LYS A 186 -0.41 11.90 5.67
C LYS A 186 0.89 12.57 6.16
N ARG A 187 0.84 13.28 7.30
CA ARG A 187 2.04 13.88 7.89
C ARG A 187 3.04 12.85 8.38
N PHE A 188 2.56 11.75 8.95
CA PHE A 188 3.39 10.65 9.41
C PHE A 188 4.11 9.96 8.24
N GLU A 189 3.38 9.65 7.17
CA GLU A 189 3.93 9.07 5.94
C GLU A 189 4.97 9.99 5.29
N GLN A 190 4.65 11.28 5.17
CA GLN A 190 5.58 12.27 4.63
C GLN A 190 6.87 12.35 5.47
N LYS A 191 6.75 12.38 6.80
CA LYS A 191 7.92 12.45 7.68
C LYS A 191 8.78 11.18 7.55
N ARG A 192 8.13 10.04 7.47
CA ARG A 192 8.82 8.76 7.27
C ARG A 192 9.53 8.69 5.92
N TYR A 193 8.90 9.22 4.87
CA TYR A 193 9.52 9.36 3.55
C TYR A 193 10.76 10.27 3.60
N GLU A 194 10.65 11.47 4.21
CA GLU A 194 11.79 12.38 4.37
C GLU A 194 12.97 11.73 5.10
N MET A 195 12.69 10.92 6.12
CA MET A 195 13.73 10.18 6.84
C MET A 195 14.36 9.08 6.00
N LYS A 196 13.56 8.36 5.21
CA LYS A 196 14.07 7.38 4.24
C LYS A 196 15.00 8.06 3.23
N VAL A 197 14.57 9.16 2.62
CA VAL A 197 15.38 9.94 1.67
C VAL A 197 16.66 10.45 2.31
N LYS A 198 16.62 10.91 3.55
CA LYS A 198 17.83 11.31 4.26
C LYS A 198 18.79 10.15 4.51
N ALA A 199 18.26 9.00 4.88
CA ALA A 199 19.04 7.79 5.11
C ALA A 199 19.54 7.16 3.79
N SER A 200 18.81 7.35 2.69
CA SER A 200 19.16 6.78 1.38
C SER A 200 20.51 7.23 0.87
N ARG A 201 20.98 8.42 1.28
CA ARG A 201 22.29 8.95 0.87
C ARG A 201 23.47 8.02 1.21
N SER A 202 23.35 7.20 2.24
CA SER A 202 24.32 6.18 2.65
C SER A 202 24.00 4.78 2.16
N ALA A 203 22.87 4.61 1.49
CA ALA A 203 22.42 3.32 1.01
C ALA A 203 23.19 2.86 -0.24
N PRO A 204 23.42 1.55 -0.40
CA PRO A 204 24.01 1.04 -1.63
C PRO A 204 23.06 1.30 -2.82
N ILE A 205 23.67 1.61 -3.96
CA ILE A 205 22.94 1.73 -5.22
C ILE A 205 22.77 0.34 -5.81
N CYS A 206 21.54 -0.01 -6.16
CA CYS A 206 21.15 -1.28 -6.74
C CYS A 206 20.38 -1.08 -8.04
N TRP A 207 20.36 -2.10 -8.88
CA TRP A 207 19.43 -2.21 -10.00
C TRP A 207 18.10 -2.72 -9.49
N LEU A 208 17.01 -2.09 -9.91
CA LEU A 208 15.66 -2.63 -9.87
C LEU A 208 15.29 -3.02 -11.29
N VAL A 209 15.03 -4.29 -11.52
CA VAL A 209 14.66 -4.82 -12.83
C VAL A 209 13.20 -5.23 -12.78
N LYS A 210 12.40 -4.69 -13.70
CA LYS A 210 11.04 -5.13 -14.01
C LYS A 210 11.13 -6.04 -15.23
N TYR A 211 10.62 -7.25 -15.12
CA TYR A 211 10.56 -8.18 -16.24
C TYR A 211 9.22 -8.91 -16.27
N GLU A 212 8.81 -9.26 -17.46
CA GLU A 212 7.56 -10.00 -17.70
C GLU A 212 7.87 -11.44 -18.05
N TYR A 213 7.04 -12.35 -17.60
CA TYR A 213 7.08 -13.74 -17.99
C TYR A 213 5.66 -14.26 -18.26
N HIS A 214 5.58 -15.23 -19.15
CA HIS A 214 4.33 -15.91 -19.46
C HIS A 214 4.00 -16.93 -18.38
N VAL A 215 2.76 -16.98 -17.91
CA VAL A 215 2.25 -17.94 -16.92
C VAL A 215 1.34 -18.96 -17.60
#